data_0cb7820cabfebed3295a87ade7925c57
#
_entry.id   0cb7820cabfebed3295a87ade7925c57
#
_cell.length_a   1.000
_cell.length_b   1.000
_cell.length_c   1.000
_cell.angle_alpha   90.00
_cell.angle_beta   90.00
_cell.angle_gamma   90.00
#
_symmetry.space_group_name_H-M   'P 1'
#
loop_
_entity.id
_entity.type
_entity.pdbx_description
1 polymer ?
#
loop_
_entity_poly.entity_id
_entity_poly.type
_entity_poly.pdbx_seq_one_letter_code
_entity_poly.pdbx_strand_id
1 'polypeptide(L)'
;MNGEQYSDTSGGSSGAARYTHGHGAAVLSAHSRRGAEDSAAYLLGRLRAGMDLLDVGCGPATITADLAARVAPGRVVGLDAASGALEAARATLAERGLSTRVELTDGDVMSLPFDDGTFDVAHAHQVLQHLSDPVGALTEMRRVTRPGGIVAVRDAVYSAMTWFPESEGMRLWRSVYMATARANGGEPDAGSRLLAWARQAGFTEVTASASTWCYATPADRAWQSTTWAQRSLTSFGPQAVELGLASSTDLKTMAQAWRQWGASEDAWFVVVHGEVIARA
;
A
#
# COMPACT_ATOMS: atom_id res chain seq x y z
N MET A 1 24.84 -17.17 28.10
CA MET A 1 25.06 -15.72 28.05
C MET A 1 23.86 -15.15 27.28
N ASN A 2 23.15 -14.38 27.97
CA ASN A 2 21.82 -13.80 27.86
C ASN A 2 21.34 -13.43 26.44
N GLY A 3 20.29 -14.12 26.00
CA GLY A 3 19.41 -13.65 24.95
C GLY A 3 18.29 -12.82 25.59
N GLU A 4 18.28 -11.53 25.38
CA GLU A 4 17.17 -10.66 25.79
C GLU A 4 15.98 -10.89 24.87
N GLN A 5 14.94 -11.47 25.44
CA GLN A 5 13.60 -11.48 24.85
C GLN A 5 13.00 -10.08 25.01
N TYR A 6 12.81 -9.37 23.90
CA TYR A 6 11.95 -8.21 23.89
C TYR A 6 10.49 -8.68 23.94
N SER A 7 9.88 -8.52 25.10
CA SER A 7 8.44 -8.66 25.29
C SER A 7 7.75 -7.38 24.77
N ASP A 8 7.06 -7.51 23.65
CA ASP A 8 6.13 -6.49 23.16
C ASP A 8 4.85 -6.52 24.00
N THR A 9 4.74 -5.58 24.94
CA THR A 9 3.52 -5.32 25.70
C THR A 9 2.92 -4.00 25.22
N SER A 10 2.29 -3.98 24.05
CA SER A 10 1.38 -2.92 23.67
C SER A 10 -0.05 -3.35 24.01
N GLY A 11 -0.60 -2.71 25.04
CA GLY A 11 -1.94 -2.92 25.54
C GLY A 11 -3.00 -2.64 24.47
N GLY A 12 -4.02 -3.51 24.43
CA GLY A 12 -5.07 -3.49 23.43
C GLY A 12 -5.92 -2.24 23.44
N SER A 13 -6.06 -1.62 22.26
CA SER A 13 -7.25 -0.87 21.88
C SER A 13 -8.03 -1.72 20.86
N SER A 14 -9.24 -2.10 21.22
CA SER A 14 -10.17 -2.86 20.39
C SER A 14 -10.54 -2.05 19.15
N GLY A 15 -10.13 -2.51 17.97
CA GLY A 15 -10.62 -1.99 16.70
C GLY A 15 -9.61 -1.67 15.60
N ALA A 16 -8.31 -1.64 15.86
CA ALA A 16 -7.32 -1.37 14.81
C ALA A 16 -7.09 -2.60 13.91
N ALA A 17 -7.12 -2.42 12.60
CA ALA A 17 -6.81 -3.48 11.63
C ALA A 17 -5.34 -3.92 11.78
N ARG A 18 -5.10 -5.25 11.73
CA ARG A 18 -3.73 -5.79 11.74
C ARG A 18 -3.15 -5.74 10.32
N TYR A 19 -1.96 -5.16 10.17
CA TYR A 19 -1.30 -5.07 8.86
C TYR A 19 -0.90 -6.46 8.34
N THR A 20 -1.59 -6.93 7.31
CA THR A 20 -1.46 -8.30 6.79
C THR A 20 -0.10 -8.57 6.14
N HIS A 21 0.53 -7.58 5.53
CA HIS A 21 1.85 -7.74 4.91
C HIS A 21 2.99 -7.80 5.94
N GLY A 22 2.79 -7.32 7.18
CA GLY A 22 3.86 -7.14 8.17
C GLY A 22 4.83 -6.01 7.76
N HIS A 23 5.79 -5.70 8.63
CA HIS A 23 6.76 -4.62 8.43
C HIS A 23 8.18 -5.13 8.14
N GLY A 24 8.33 -6.39 7.69
CA GLY A 24 9.63 -7.01 7.44
C GLY A 24 10.36 -6.43 6.21
N ALA A 25 11.69 -6.63 6.16
CA ALA A 25 12.57 -6.13 5.09
C ALA A 25 12.10 -6.50 3.66
N ALA A 26 11.48 -7.68 3.47
CA ALA A 26 10.92 -8.10 2.18
C ALA A 26 9.75 -7.23 1.72
N VAL A 27 8.98 -6.67 2.65
CA VAL A 27 7.86 -5.76 2.34
C VAL A 27 8.40 -4.39 1.92
N LEU A 28 9.35 -3.85 2.67
CA LEU A 28 10.01 -2.58 2.36
C LEU A 28 10.74 -2.64 1.01
N SER A 29 11.48 -3.72 0.74
CA SER A 29 12.12 -3.96 -0.56
C SER A 29 11.12 -4.06 -1.71
N ALA A 30 9.93 -4.60 -1.47
CA ALA A 30 8.86 -4.64 -2.48
C ALA A 30 8.32 -3.24 -2.80
N HIS A 31 8.25 -2.37 -1.81
CA HIS A 31 7.77 -1.01 -2.00
C HIS A 31 8.82 -0.10 -2.66
N SER A 32 10.11 -0.34 -2.47
CA SER A 32 11.19 0.49 -3.04
C SER A 32 11.29 0.47 -4.58
N ARG A 33 10.64 -0.47 -5.26
CA ARG A 33 10.58 -0.51 -6.74
C ARG A 33 9.47 0.34 -7.35
N ARG A 34 8.59 0.91 -6.53
CA ARG A 34 7.45 1.71 -7.00
C ARG A 34 7.88 3.14 -7.27
N GLY A 35 7.39 3.70 -8.37
CA GLY A 35 7.56 5.10 -8.72
C GLY A 35 6.22 5.77 -8.99
N ALA A 36 6.19 7.09 -9.11
CA ALA A 36 4.95 7.80 -9.39
C ALA A 36 4.39 7.50 -10.79
N GLU A 37 5.25 7.18 -11.76
CA GLU A 37 4.84 6.88 -13.15
C GLU A 37 4.00 5.58 -13.25
N ASP A 38 4.20 4.61 -12.39
CA ASP A 38 3.46 3.34 -12.37
C ASP A 38 2.41 3.25 -11.25
N SER A 39 2.54 4.07 -10.22
CA SER A 39 1.73 3.97 -9.01
C SER A 39 0.81 5.18 -8.78
N ALA A 40 1.09 6.32 -9.39
CA ALA A 40 0.32 7.56 -9.28
C ALA A 40 0.11 8.26 -10.65
N ALA A 41 0.29 7.56 -11.78
CA ALA A 41 0.16 8.12 -13.13
C ALA A 41 -1.15 8.88 -13.33
N TYR A 42 -2.26 8.35 -12.79
CA TYR A 42 -3.60 8.96 -12.85
C TYR A 42 -3.66 10.37 -12.22
N LEU A 43 -2.76 10.67 -11.27
CA LEU A 43 -2.67 11.94 -10.56
C LEU A 43 -1.70 12.93 -11.24
N LEU A 44 -0.63 12.45 -11.88
CA LEU A 44 0.50 13.29 -12.33
C LEU A 44 0.07 14.47 -13.21
N GLY A 45 -0.91 14.27 -14.08
CA GLY A 45 -1.44 15.34 -14.95
C GLY A 45 -2.21 16.45 -14.23
N ARG A 46 -2.54 16.26 -12.95
CA ARG A 46 -3.24 17.22 -12.09
C ARG A 46 -2.30 18.04 -11.22
N LEU A 47 -1.07 17.58 -11.02
CA LEU A 47 -0.08 18.26 -10.19
C LEU A 47 0.46 19.51 -10.89
N ARG A 48 0.75 20.56 -10.09
CA ARG A 48 1.35 21.82 -10.53
C ARG A 48 2.46 22.21 -9.57
N ALA A 49 3.45 22.92 -10.09
CA ALA A 49 4.49 23.52 -9.26
C ALA A 49 3.89 24.45 -8.21
N GLY A 50 4.40 24.36 -6.99
CA GLY A 50 3.95 25.14 -5.85
C GLY A 50 2.80 24.53 -5.05
N MET A 51 2.22 23.40 -5.45
CA MET A 51 1.21 22.70 -4.66
C MET A 51 1.81 22.07 -3.42
N ASP A 52 1.11 22.22 -2.27
CA ASP A 52 1.41 21.51 -1.03
C ASP A 52 0.78 20.12 -1.07
N LEU A 53 1.57 19.07 -0.80
CA LEU A 53 1.16 17.67 -0.95
C LEU A 53 1.40 16.85 0.32
N LEU A 54 0.38 16.10 0.74
CA LEU A 54 0.46 15.05 1.74
C LEU A 54 0.42 13.68 1.07
N ASP A 55 1.40 12.83 1.36
CA ASP A 55 1.43 11.42 0.95
C ASP A 55 1.19 10.53 2.18
N VAL A 56 0.00 9.99 2.30
CA VAL A 56 -0.46 9.16 3.43
C VAL A 56 -0.06 7.71 3.22
N GLY A 57 0.59 7.10 4.22
CA GLY A 57 1.16 5.77 4.10
C GLY A 57 2.32 5.76 3.11
N CYS A 58 3.23 6.74 3.24
CA CYS A 58 4.32 6.98 2.28
C CYS A 58 5.31 5.80 2.16
N GLY A 59 5.31 4.87 3.11
CA GLY A 59 6.21 3.74 3.13
C GLY A 59 7.68 4.17 3.02
N PRO A 60 8.50 3.60 2.10
CA PRO A 60 9.87 4.02 1.88
C PRO A 60 10.02 5.33 1.09
N ALA A 61 8.95 6.07 0.88
CA ALA A 61 8.89 7.39 0.22
C ALA A 61 9.40 7.43 -1.24
N THR A 62 9.38 6.33 -1.98
CA THR A 62 9.82 6.32 -3.38
C THR A 62 8.84 7.07 -4.28
N ILE A 63 7.52 6.87 -4.09
CA ILE A 63 6.45 7.61 -4.76
C ILE A 63 6.48 9.08 -4.30
N THR A 64 6.57 9.31 -2.98
CA THR A 64 6.66 10.64 -2.37
C THR A 64 7.78 11.49 -2.98
N ALA A 65 8.96 10.90 -3.18
CA ALA A 65 10.11 11.58 -3.80
C ALA A 65 9.84 12.04 -5.24
N ASP A 66 9.17 11.19 -6.04
CA ASP A 66 8.78 11.54 -7.40
C ASP A 66 7.69 12.63 -7.42
N LEU A 67 6.71 12.55 -6.51
CA LEU A 67 5.67 13.57 -6.35
C LEU A 67 6.28 14.91 -5.92
N ALA A 68 7.27 14.89 -5.00
CA ALA A 68 7.97 16.10 -4.56
C ALA A 68 8.68 16.83 -5.70
N ALA A 69 9.26 16.09 -6.64
CA ALA A 69 9.86 16.69 -7.84
C ALA A 69 8.81 17.39 -8.72
N ARG A 70 7.59 16.86 -8.79
CA ARG A 70 6.50 17.40 -9.62
C ARG A 70 5.86 18.67 -9.05
N VAL A 71 5.80 18.80 -7.73
CA VAL A 71 5.17 19.95 -7.07
C VAL A 71 6.16 21.01 -6.60
N ALA A 72 7.46 20.81 -6.80
CA ALA A 72 8.46 21.80 -6.40
C ALA A 72 8.11 23.21 -6.92
N PRO A 73 8.21 24.28 -6.09
CA PRO A 73 8.77 24.36 -4.74
C PRO A 73 7.76 24.10 -3.60
N GLY A 74 6.56 23.58 -3.86
CA GLY A 74 5.53 23.29 -2.85
C GLY A 74 6.03 22.39 -1.71
N ARG A 75 5.42 22.49 -0.54
CA ARG A 75 5.71 21.66 0.63
C ARG A 75 5.25 20.22 0.38
N VAL A 76 6.06 19.23 0.77
CA VAL A 76 5.67 17.82 0.70
C VAL A 76 5.87 17.16 2.06
N VAL A 77 4.84 16.47 2.52
CA VAL A 77 4.86 15.70 3.76
C VAL A 77 4.56 14.24 3.41
N GLY A 78 5.44 13.32 3.84
CA GLY A 78 5.18 11.88 3.86
C GLY A 78 4.78 11.46 5.27
N LEU A 79 3.63 10.82 5.43
CA LEU A 79 3.15 10.32 6.71
C LEU A 79 3.04 8.80 6.67
N ASP A 80 3.53 8.14 7.73
CA ASP A 80 3.35 6.69 7.91
C ASP A 80 3.26 6.37 9.41
N ALA A 81 2.45 5.37 9.77
CA ALA A 81 2.29 4.93 11.15
C ALA A 81 3.42 3.96 11.60
N ALA A 82 4.22 3.45 10.67
CA ALA A 82 5.28 2.48 10.95
C ALA A 82 6.65 3.16 11.01
N SER A 83 7.29 3.19 12.18
CA SER A 83 8.61 3.78 12.37
C SER A 83 9.67 3.20 11.42
N GLY A 84 9.64 1.88 11.17
CA GLY A 84 10.56 1.22 10.22
C GLY A 84 10.35 1.67 8.76
N ALA A 85 9.13 2.04 8.37
CA ALA A 85 8.85 2.63 7.05
C ALA A 85 9.47 4.03 6.95
N LEU A 86 9.34 4.84 8.01
CA LEU A 86 9.94 6.18 8.07
C LEU A 86 11.48 6.15 8.08
N GLU A 87 12.10 5.12 8.67
CA GLU A 87 13.55 4.94 8.57
C GLU A 87 13.98 4.65 7.12
N ALA A 88 13.27 3.75 6.43
CA ALA A 88 13.51 3.48 5.02
C ALA A 88 13.24 4.72 4.14
N ALA A 89 12.22 5.51 4.47
CA ALA A 89 11.92 6.77 3.80
C ALA A 89 13.06 7.78 3.93
N ARG A 90 13.63 7.95 5.14
CA ARG A 90 14.80 8.83 5.35
C ARG A 90 15.98 8.43 4.48
N ALA A 91 16.28 7.12 4.40
CA ALA A 91 17.36 6.60 3.55
C ALA A 91 17.10 6.91 2.06
N THR A 92 15.90 6.61 1.56
CA THR A 92 15.51 6.90 0.17
C THR A 92 15.63 8.39 -0.17
N LEU A 93 15.13 9.27 0.71
CA LEU A 93 15.19 10.72 0.51
C LEU A 93 16.63 11.25 0.55
N ALA A 94 17.49 10.69 1.40
CA ALA A 94 18.90 11.03 1.45
C ALA A 94 19.63 10.63 0.17
N GLU A 95 19.42 9.41 -0.33
CA GLU A 95 19.98 8.92 -1.59
C GLU A 95 19.56 9.77 -2.80
N ARG A 96 18.33 10.31 -2.77
CA ARG A 96 17.79 11.17 -3.84
C ARG A 96 18.07 12.67 -3.65
N GLY A 97 18.76 13.07 -2.57
CA GLY A 97 19.06 14.48 -2.25
C GLY A 97 17.82 15.30 -1.87
N LEU A 98 16.79 14.66 -1.33
CA LEU A 98 15.49 15.26 -1.01
C LEU A 98 15.23 15.43 0.50
N SER A 99 16.21 15.17 1.37
CA SER A 99 16.05 15.22 2.83
C SER A 99 15.56 16.57 3.38
N THR A 100 15.82 17.68 2.68
CA THR A 100 15.35 19.01 3.06
C THR A 100 14.07 19.43 2.33
N ARG A 101 13.59 18.60 1.40
CA ARG A 101 12.41 18.90 0.56
C ARG A 101 11.15 18.16 0.99
N VAL A 102 11.31 17.02 1.63
CA VAL A 102 10.21 16.19 2.10
C VAL A 102 10.30 16.08 3.62
N GLU A 103 9.26 16.52 4.29
CA GLU A 103 9.07 16.32 5.72
C GLU A 103 8.49 14.91 5.95
N LEU A 104 9.00 14.19 6.96
CA LEU A 104 8.46 12.89 7.35
C LEU A 104 7.82 12.98 8.73
N THR A 105 6.59 12.52 8.84
CA THR A 105 5.77 12.59 10.05
C THR A 105 5.26 11.21 10.43
N ASP A 106 5.40 10.84 11.69
CA ASP A 106 4.71 9.70 12.28
C ASP A 106 3.24 10.10 12.54
N GLY A 107 2.28 9.26 12.14
CA GLY A 107 0.87 9.57 12.35
C GLY A 107 -0.09 8.52 11.82
N ASP A 108 -1.31 8.59 12.35
CA ASP A 108 -2.44 7.74 11.94
C ASP A 108 -3.33 8.52 10.96
N VAL A 109 -3.67 7.89 9.83
CA VAL A 109 -4.60 8.44 8.85
C VAL A 109 -6.00 8.70 9.41
N MET A 110 -6.36 8.01 10.49
CA MET A 110 -7.64 8.21 11.19
C MET A 110 -7.70 9.51 12.01
N SER A 111 -6.55 10.15 12.24
CA SER A 111 -6.43 11.42 12.97
C SER A 111 -5.18 12.17 12.50
N LEU A 112 -5.26 12.75 11.31
CA LEU A 112 -4.13 13.44 10.69
C LEU A 112 -3.73 14.69 11.51
N PRO A 113 -2.43 14.84 11.89
CA PRO A 113 -1.97 15.92 12.78
C PRO A 113 -1.77 17.25 12.02
N PHE A 114 -2.74 17.62 11.20
CA PHE A 114 -2.73 18.83 10.38
C PHE A 114 -4.07 19.57 10.50
N ASP A 115 -4.03 20.88 10.39
CA ASP A 115 -5.23 21.73 10.36
C ASP A 115 -6.04 21.48 9.08
N ASP A 116 -7.33 21.87 9.13
CA ASP A 116 -8.24 21.83 7.99
C ASP A 116 -7.68 22.65 6.83
N GLY A 117 -7.78 22.10 5.61
CA GLY A 117 -7.37 22.80 4.40
C GLY A 117 -5.88 23.15 4.32
N THR A 118 -5.00 22.32 4.88
CA THR A 118 -3.55 22.53 4.86
C THR A 118 -2.94 22.28 3.50
N PHE A 119 -3.39 21.23 2.78
CA PHE A 119 -2.78 20.75 1.55
C PHE A 119 -3.61 21.02 0.30
N ASP A 120 -2.96 21.18 -0.85
CA ASP A 120 -3.64 21.21 -2.15
C ASP A 120 -3.96 19.79 -2.64
N VAL A 121 -3.14 18.79 -2.22
CA VAL A 121 -3.28 17.40 -2.61
C VAL A 121 -3.04 16.49 -1.41
N ALA A 122 -3.95 15.54 -1.16
CA ALA A 122 -3.72 14.39 -0.29
C ALA A 122 -3.74 13.12 -1.14
N HIS A 123 -2.66 12.34 -1.09
CA HIS A 123 -2.48 11.11 -1.86
C HIS A 123 -2.35 9.91 -0.93
N ALA A 124 -2.86 8.74 -1.36
CA ALA A 124 -2.57 7.47 -0.69
C ALA A 124 -2.51 6.33 -1.73
N HIS A 125 -1.48 5.48 -1.62
CA HIS A 125 -1.28 4.34 -2.50
C HIS A 125 -1.20 3.02 -1.72
N GLN A 126 -2.19 2.14 -1.93
CA GLN A 126 -2.31 0.85 -1.24
C GLN A 126 -2.36 0.99 0.30
N VAL A 127 -3.15 1.93 0.80
CA VAL A 127 -3.37 2.21 2.22
C VAL A 127 -4.77 1.76 2.66
N LEU A 128 -5.81 2.18 1.94
CA LEU A 128 -7.19 1.97 2.36
C LEU A 128 -7.56 0.49 2.46
N GLN A 129 -6.92 -0.36 1.66
CA GLN A 129 -7.07 -1.82 1.71
C GLN A 129 -6.67 -2.45 3.05
N HIS A 130 -5.93 -1.73 3.90
CA HIS A 130 -5.45 -2.21 5.20
C HIS A 130 -6.23 -1.65 6.38
N LEU A 131 -7.18 -0.76 6.15
CA LEU A 131 -7.92 -0.06 7.19
C LEU A 131 -9.27 -0.72 7.47
N SER A 132 -9.67 -0.70 8.73
CA SER A 132 -11.02 -1.12 9.14
C SER A 132 -12.10 -0.07 8.84
N ASP A 133 -11.71 1.21 8.75
CA ASP A 133 -12.59 2.32 8.38
C ASP A 133 -11.97 3.19 7.27
N PRO A 134 -12.02 2.75 6.02
CA PRO A 134 -11.50 3.52 4.88
C PRO A 134 -12.31 4.80 4.60
N VAL A 135 -13.57 4.85 5.01
CA VAL A 135 -14.42 6.05 4.86
C VAL A 135 -13.98 7.13 5.83
N GLY A 136 -13.69 6.78 7.10
CA GLY A 136 -13.12 7.69 8.08
C GLY A 136 -11.78 8.26 7.61
N ALA A 137 -10.89 7.41 7.09
CA ALA A 137 -9.62 7.85 6.52
C ALA A 137 -9.78 8.85 5.36
N LEU A 138 -10.71 8.59 4.44
CA LEU A 138 -11.03 9.51 3.34
C LEU A 138 -11.64 10.82 3.84
N THR A 139 -12.39 10.79 4.93
CA THR A 139 -12.95 11.99 5.58
C THR A 139 -11.83 12.86 6.17
N GLU A 140 -10.85 12.25 6.84
CA GLU A 140 -9.67 12.95 7.34
C GLU A 140 -8.79 13.52 6.20
N MET A 141 -8.54 12.74 5.16
CA MET A 141 -7.83 13.23 3.98
C MET A 141 -8.56 14.41 3.35
N ARG A 142 -9.91 14.38 3.28
CA ARG A 142 -10.72 15.51 2.81
C ARG A 142 -10.58 16.73 3.72
N ARG A 143 -10.64 16.55 5.06
CA ARG A 143 -10.53 17.63 6.03
C ARG A 143 -9.23 18.43 5.88
N VAL A 144 -8.10 17.74 5.74
CA VAL A 144 -6.78 18.38 5.61
C VAL A 144 -6.52 18.94 4.20
N THR A 145 -7.38 18.63 3.24
CA THR A 145 -7.27 19.14 1.86
C THR A 145 -8.09 20.43 1.71
N ARG A 146 -7.50 21.45 1.08
CA ARG A 146 -8.17 22.73 0.81
C ARG A 146 -9.45 22.56 -0.01
N PRO A 147 -10.49 23.39 0.19
CA PRO A 147 -11.65 23.39 -0.67
C PRO A 147 -11.25 23.51 -2.14
N GLY A 148 -11.74 22.59 -2.98
CA GLY A 148 -11.34 22.46 -4.39
C GLY A 148 -10.00 21.77 -4.64
N GLY A 149 -9.29 21.38 -3.59
CA GLY A 149 -8.08 20.54 -3.67
C GLY A 149 -8.38 19.10 -4.10
N ILE A 150 -7.38 18.27 -4.14
CA ILE A 150 -7.44 16.90 -4.68
C ILE A 150 -7.18 15.88 -3.58
N VAL A 151 -8.08 14.91 -3.44
CA VAL A 151 -7.79 13.64 -2.75
C VAL A 151 -7.67 12.56 -3.83
N ALA A 152 -6.53 11.88 -3.86
CA ALA A 152 -6.20 10.86 -4.85
C ALA A 152 -5.80 9.55 -4.18
N VAL A 153 -6.51 8.46 -4.47
CA VAL A 153 -6.27 7.16 -3.85
C VAL A 153 -6.23 6.04 -4.89
N ARG A 154 -5.36 5.04 -4.65
CA ARG A 154 -5.19 3.87 -5.50
C ARG A 154 -4.96 2.64 -4.66
N ASP A 155 -5.79 1.60 -4.82
CA ASP A 155 -5.69 0.34 -4.11
C ASP A 155 -5.88 -0.86 -5.04
N ALA A 156 -5.39 -2.03 -4.61
CA ALA A 156 -5.47 -3.26 -5.38
C ALA A 156 -6.88 -3.88 -5.38
N VAL A 157 -7.14 -4.72 -6.39
CA VAL A 157 -8.31 -5.59 -6.49
C VAL A 157 -7.79 -7.03 -6.63
N TYR A 158 -7.62 -7.72 -5.50
CA TYR A 158 -7.02 -9.06 -5.48
C TYR A 158 -7.86 -10.11 -6.19
N SER A 159 -9.19 -10.01 -6.15
CA SER A 159 -10.09 -10.90 -6.88
C SER A 159 -9.93 -10.80 -8.41
N ALA A 160 -9.49 -9.63 -8.90
CA ALA A 160 -9.26 -9.38 -10.32
C ALA A 160 -7.81 -9.66 -10.77
N MET A 161 -6.91 -10.06 -9.87
CA MET A 161 -5.56 -10.49 -10.26
C MET A 161 -5.65 -11.73 -11.12
N THR A 162 -4.87 -11.77 -12.20
CA THR A 162 -4.81 -12.88 -13.13
C THR A 162 -3.38 -13.24 -13.45
N TRP A 163 -3.13 -14.50 -13.78
CA TRP A 163 -1.80 -15.03 -14.05
C TRP A 163 -1.82 -16.23 -14.99
N PHE A 164 -0.68 -16.49 -15.60
CA PHE A 164 -0.36 -17.68 -16.37
C PHE A 164 1.06 -18.14 -16.02
N PRO A 165 1.36 -19.44 -15.93
CA PRO A 165 0.42 -20.55 -15.96
C PRO A 165 -0.45 -20.64 -14.70
N GLU A 166 -1.65 -21.16 -14.87
CA GLU A 166 -2.59 -21.44 -13.77
C GLU A 166 -2.08 -22.61 -12.91
N SER A 167 -2.28 -22.52 -11.60
CA SER A 167 -2.05 -23.63 -10.68
C SER A 167 -2.97 -23.54 -9.44
N GLU A 168 -3.24 -24.71 -8.85
CA GLU A 168 -4.03 -24.79 -7.62
C GLU A 168 -3.34 -24.07 -6.45
N GLY A 169 -2.01 -24.15 -6.36
CA GLY A 169 -1.26 -23.46 -5.31
C GLY A 169 -1.32 -21.95 -5.43
N MET A 170 -1.38 -21.39 -6.64
CA MET A 170 -1.59 -19.96 -6.85
C MET A 170 -3.02 -19.54 -6.50
N ARG A 171 -4.04 -20.35 -6.81
CA ARG A 171 -5.43 -20.10 -6.38
C ARG A 171 -5.57 -20.19 -4.87
N LEU A 172 -4.91 -21.16 -4.23
CA LEU A 172 -4.86 -21.30 -2.78
C LEU A 172 -4.22 -20.06 -2.15
N TRP A 173 -3.07 -19.59 -2.67
CA TRP A 173 -2.42 -18.36 -2.20
C TRP A 173 -3.38 -17.17 -2.20
N ARG A 174 -4.08 -16.91 -3.31
CA ARG A 174 -5.01 -15.78 -3.38
C ARG A 174 -6.15 -15.93 -2.39
N SER A 175 -6.75 -17.12 -2.28
CA SER A 175 -7.85 -17.39 -1.36
C SER A 175 -7.43 -17.17 0.09
N VAL A 176 -6.30 -17.74 0.51
CA VAL A 176 -5.78 -17.64 1.89
C VAL A 176 -5.39 -16.19 2.20
N TYR A 177 -4.70 -15.51 1.29
CA TYR A 177 -4.34 -14.10 1.48
C TYR A 177 -5.58 -13.22 1.68
N MET A 178 -6.59 -13.33 0.81
CA MET A 178 -7.81 -12.54 0.90
C MET A 178 -8.59 -12.82 2.19
N ALA A 179 -8.70 -14.08 2.60
CA ALA A 179 -9.34 -14.46 3.85
C ALA A 179 -8.59 -13.87 5.07
N THR A 180 -7.25 -13.95 5.06
CA THR A 180 -6.41 -13.40 6.13
C THR A 180 -6.54 -11.87 6.20
N ALA A 181 -6.51 -11.17 5.06
CA ALA A 181 -6.67 -9.73 5.00
C ALA A 181 -8.01 -9.28 5.60
N ARG A 182 -9.11 -9.98 5.25
CA ARG A 182 -10.44 -9.69 5.82
C ARG A 182 -10.53 -10.00 7.30
N ALA A 183 -9.97 -11.11 7.76
CA ALA A 183 -9.92 -11.45 9.18
C ALA A 183 -9.11 -10.42 10.00
N ASN A 184 -8.13 -9.77 9.39
CA ASN A 184 -7.36 -8.67 9.98
C ASN A 184 -8.09 -7.30 9.89
N GLY A 185 -9.32 -7.24 9.36
CA GLY A 185 -10.12 -6.01 9.24
C GLY A 185 -9.86 -5.18 7.97
N GLY A 186 -9.04 -5.67 7.03
CA GLY A 186 -8.80 -5.03 5.74
C GLY A 186 -9.75 -5.49 4.62
N GLU A 187 -9.73 -4.81 3.49
CA GLU A 187 -10.47 -5.19 2.27
C GLU A 187 -9.49 -5.40 1.10
N PRO A 188 -9.17 -6.63 0.73
CA PRO A 188 -8.23 -6.91 -0.35
C PRO A 188 -8.73 -6.46 -1.74
N ASP A 189 -10.03 -6.21 -1.89
CA ASP A 189 -10.64 -5.68 -3.12
C ASP A 189 -10.96 -4.17 -3.00
N ALA A 190 -10.24 -3.45 -2.17
CA ALA A 190 -10.45 -2.02 -1.89
C ALA A 190 -10.53 -1.17 -3.16
N GLY A 191 -9.69 -1.44 -4.16
CA GLY A 191 -9.70 -0.71 -5.43
C GLY A 191 -11.07 -0.65 -6.09
N SER A 192 -11.87 -1.72 -6.00
CA SER A 192 -13.24 -1.77 -6.54
C SER A 192 -14.26 -0.97 -5.72
N ARG A 193 -13.91 -0.59 -4.48
CA ARG A 193 -14.78 0.10 -3.54
C ARG A 193 -14.51 1.60 -3.40
N LEU A 194 -13.36 2.08 -3.89
CA LEU A 194 -12.89 3.46 -3.72
C LEU A 194 -13.93 4.50 -4.13
N LEU A 195 -14.64 4.30 -5.24
CA LEU A 195 -15.71 5.22 -5.70
C LEU A 195 -16.86 5.31 -4.69
N ALA A 196 -17.29 4.17 -4.15
CA ALA A 196 -18.35 4.13 -3.16
C ALA A 196 -17.92 4.78 -1.85
N TRP A 197 -16.71 4.46 -1.38
CA TRP A 197 -16.15 5.03 -0.15
C TRP A 197 -15.92 6.54 -0.24
N ALA A 198 -15.43 7.04 -1.38
CA ALA A 198 -15.29 8.48 -1.61
C ALA A 198 -16.62 9.20 -1.50
N ARG A 199 -17.68 8.65 -2.11
CA ARG A 199 -19.04 9.22 -1.99
C ARG A 199 -19.56 9.18 -0.55
N GLN A 200 -19.34 8.10 0.18
CA GLN A 200 -19.71 7.98 1.61
C GLN A 200 -18.96 8.99 2.48
N ALA A 201 -17.69 9.29 2.15
CA ALA A 201 -16.89 10.34 2.80
C ALA A 201 -17.32 11.78 2.41
N GLY A 202 -18.40 11.91 1.61
CA GLY A 202 -19.01 13.20 1.27
C GLY A 202 -18.38 13.91 0.09
N PHE A 203 -17.56 13.25 -0.73
CA PHE A 203 -17.10 13.83 -2.00
C PHE A 203 -18.22 13.78 -3.04
N THR A 204 -18.46 14.91 -3.70
CA THR A 204 -19.50 15.05 -4.74
C THR A 204 -18.91 14.96 -6.15
N GLU A 205 -17.69 15.44 -6.35
CA GLU A 205 -16.95 15.37 -7.60
C GLU A 205 -15.89 14.27 -7.53
N VAL A 206 -16.20 13.10 -8.08
CA VAL A 206 -15.35 11.91 -8.03
C VAL A 206 -15.19 11.32 -9.42
N THR A 207 -13.94 11.18 -9.86
CA THR A 207 -13.56 10.47 -11.09
C THR A 207 -12.88 9.16 -10.72
N ALA A 208 -13.41 8.03 -11.19
CA ALA A 208 -12.83 6.72 -11.03
C ALA A 208 -12.11 6.28 -12.30
N SER A 209 -10.98 5.62 -12.15
CA SER A 209 -10.23 4.94 -13.21
C SER A 209 -9.65 3.63 -12.72
N ALA A 210 -8.94 2.93 -13.58
CA ALA A 210 -8.24 1.71 -13.22
C ALA A 210 -6.92 1.63 -14.01
N SER A 211 -5.92 0.99 -13.38
CA SER A 211 -4.66 0.68 -14.03
C SER A 211 -4.16 -0.70 -13.62
N THR A 212 -3.10 -1.17 -14.27
CA THR A 212 -2.54 -2.48 -13.98
C THR A 212 -1.04 -2.41 -13.83
N TRP A 213 -0.49 -3.26 -12.96
CA TRP A 213 0.91 -3.66 -13.02
C TRP A 213 1.01 -5.01 -13.72
N CYS A 214 1.99 -5.16 -14.59
CA CYS A 214 2.28 -6.40 -15.29
C CYS A 214 3.69 -6.88 -14.94
N TYR A 215 3.82 -8.13 -14.54
CA TYR A 215 5.07 -8.79 -14.17
C TYR A 215 5.30 -9.96 -15.15
N ALA A 216 6.18 -9.77 -16.13
CA ALA A 216 6.45 -10.77 -17.19
C ALA A 216 7.94 -10.90 -17.54
N THR A 217 8.77 -9.87 -17.29
CA THR A 217 10.20 -9.98 -17.56
C THR A 217 10.88 -10.96 -16.61
N PRO A 218 12.04 -11.56 -16.96
CA PRO A 218 12.77 -12.45 -16.06
C PRO A 218 13.04 -11.81 -14.68
N ALA A 219 13.37 -10.52 -14.64
CA ALA A 219 13.61 -9.79 -13.40
C ALA A 219 12.34 -9.63 -12.57
N ASP A 220 11.21 -9.35 -13.20
CA ASP A 220 9.91 -9.24 -12.51
C ASP A 220 9.45 -10.57 -11.96
N ARG A 221 9.58 -11.64 -12.75
CA ARG A 221 9.22 -13.00 -12.33
C ARG A 221 10.03 -13.45 -11.11
N ALA A 222 11.36 -13.25 -11.16
CA ALA A 222 12.25 -13.60 -10.07
C ALA A 222 11.90 -12.82 -8.79
N TRP A 223 11.67 -11.53 -8.92
CA TRP A 223 11.32 -10.67 -7.79
C TRP A 223 9.94 -11.00 -7.20
N GLN A 224 8.91 -11.10 -8.05
CA GLN A 224 7.53 -11.36 -7.62
C GLN A 224 7.41 -12.72 -6.95
N SER A 225 8.00 -13.77 -7.56
CA SER A 225 7.98 -15.11 -7.01
C SER A 225 8.71 -15.22 -5.68
N THR A 226 9.89 -14.61 -5.55
CA THR A 226 10.66 -14.60 -4.30
C THR A 226 9.88 -13.86 -3.20
N THR A 227 9.34 -12.69 -3.51
CA THR A 227 8.58 -11.86 -2.57
C THR A 227 7.37 -12.60 -2.02
N TRP A 228 6.53 -13.18 -2.89
CA TRP A 228 5.31 -13.86 -2.44
C TRP A 228 5.57 -15.22 -1.82
N ALA A 229 6.58 -15.96 -2.31
CA ALA A 229 6.98 -17.20 -1.64
C ALA A 229 7.47 -16.93 -0.22
N GLN A 230 8.26 -15.86 0.00
CA GLN A 230 8.70 -15.47 1.33
C GLN A 230 7.53 -15.00 2.20
N ARG A 231 6.66 -14.12 1.70
CA ARG A 231 5.48 -13.63 2.43
C ARG A 231 4.53 -14.76 2.84
N SER A 232 4.39 -15.78 2.01
CA SER A 232 3.60 -16.98 2.35
C SER A 232 4.16 -17.72 3.56
N LEU A 233 5.46 -17.62 3.83
CA LEU A 233 6.12 -18.32 4.93
C LEU A 233 6.36 -17.44 6.17
N THR A 234 6.49 -16.12 6.03
CA THR A 234 7.03 -15.24 7.09
C THR A 234 6.16 -14.05 7.48
N SER A 235 5.14 -13.69 6.71
CA SER A 235 4.27 -12.57 7.06
C SER A 235 2.79 -12.97 7.17
N PHE A 236 2.00 -12.93 6.09
CA PHE A 236 0.58 -13.28 6.18
C PHE A 236 0.34 -14.76 6.45
N GLY A 237 1.23 -15.64 6.01
CA GLY A 237 1.06 -17.08 6.19
C GLY A 237 0.99 -17.52 7.66
N PRO A 238 1.94 -17.13 8.55
CA PRO A 238 1.81 -17.39 9.99
C PRO A 238 0.51 -16.85 10.58
N GLN A 239 0.06 -15.66 10.16
CA GLN A 239 -1.23 -15.10 10.58
C GLN A 239 -2.41 -15.97 10.10
N ALA A 240 -2.36 -16.48 8.88
CA ALA A 240 -3.38 -17.39 8.35
C ALA A 240 -3.47 -18.70 9.15
N VAL A 241 -2.34 -19.24 9.61
CA VAL A 241 -2.31 -20.43 10.47
C VAL A 241 -2.88 -20.13 11.86
N GLU A 242 -2.49 -19.01 12.45
CA GLU A 242 -3.01 -18.53 13.74
C GLU A 242 -4.54 -18.37 13.71
N LEU A 243 -5.08 -17.89 12.59
CA LEU A 243 -6.50 -17.70 12.36
C LEU A 243 -7.25 -18.97 11.91
N GLY A 244 -6.55 -20.10 11.75
CA GLY A 244 -7.16 -21.36 11.28
C GLY A 244 -7.58 -21.34 9.79
N LEU A 245 -7.07 -20.40 8.99
CA LEU A 245 -7.39 -20.23 7.57
C LEU A 245 -6.49 -21.06 6.65
N ALA A 246 -5.36 -21.53 7.16
CA ALA A 246 -4.41 -22.37 6.43
C ALA A 246 -3.62 -23.27 7.38
N SER A 247 -3.05 -24.36 6.85
CA SER A 247 -2.08 -25.19 7.54
C SER A 247 -0.64 -24.83 7.16
N SER A 248 0.33 -25.31 7.94
CA SER A 248 1.76 -25.19 7.58
C SER A 248 2.08 -25.88 6.25
N THR A 249 1.31 -26.89 5.84
CA THR A 249 1.44 -27.53 4.53
C THR A 249 0.95 -26.61 3.41
N ASP A 250 -0.16 -25.90 3.63
CA ASP A 250 -0.67 -24.91 2.67
C ASP A 250 0.35 -23.78 2.43
N LEU A 251 1.01 -23.29 3.49
CA LEU A 251 2.06 -22.28 3.34
C LEU A 251 3.19 -22.74 2.42
N LYS A 252 3.65 -23.99 2.57
CA LYS A 252 4.69 -24.58 1.72
C LYS A 252 4.20 -24.73 0.29
N THR A 253 2.96 -25.17 0.09
CA THR A 253 2.32 -25.33 -1.23
C THR A 253 2.24 -23.98 -1.95
N MET A 254 1.77 -22.93 -1.28
CA MET A 254 1.72 -21.58 -1.82
C MET A 254 3.11 -21.05 -2.20
N ALA A 255 4.08 -21.20 -1.31
CA ALA A 255 5.45 -20.74 -1.55
C ALA A 255 6.10 -21.52 -2.73
N GLN A 256 5.84 -22.81 -2.86
CA GLN A 256 6.32 -23.63 -3.98
C GLN A 256 5.66 -23.19 -5.29
N ALA A 257 4.35 -22.96 -5.29
CA ALA A 257 3.62 -22.52 -6.48
C ALA A 257 4.17 -21.18 -7.02
N TRP A 258 4.49 -20.22 -6.14
CA TRP A 258 5.14 -18.97 -6.53
C TRP A 258 6.52 -19.20 -7.16
N ARG A 259 7.34 -20.11 -6.59
CA ARG A 259 8.66 -20.43 -7.15
C ARG A 259 8.54 -21.09 -8.52
N GLN A 260 7.58 -22.03 -8.69
CA GLN A 260 7.30 -22.68 -9.96
C GLN A 260 6.81 -21.69 -11.01
N TRP A 261 5.91 -20.77 -10.62
CA TRP A 261 5.47 -19.69 -11.49
C TRP A 261 6.65 -18.83 -11.96
N GLY A 262 7.52 -18.39 -11.05
CA GLY A 262 8.68 -17.56 -11.38
C GLY A 262 9.71 -18.25 -12.28
N ALA A 263 9.79 -19.59 -12.26
CA ALA A 263 10.68 -20.38 -13.08
C ALA A 263 10.15 -20.62 -14.51
N SER A 264 8.87 -20.39 -14.78
CA SER A 264 8.29 -20.52 -16.12
C SER A 264 8.67 -19.35 -16.99
N GLU A 265 9.16 -19.62 -18.21
CA GLU A 265 9.54 -18.58 -19.19
C GLU A 265 8.32 -17.81 -19.69
N ASP A 266 7.16 -18.46 -19.75
CA ASP A 266 5.89 -17.88 -20.19
C ASP A 266 5.08 -17.26 -19.05
N ALA A 267 5.65 -17.19 -17.84
CA ALA A 267 4.93 -16.67 -16.68
C ALA A 267 4.60 -15.17 -16.85
N TRP A 268 3.33 -14.86 -16.59
CA TRP A 268 2.74 -13.55 -16.68
C TRP A 268 1.80 -13.35 -15.49
N PHE A 269 1.87 -12.18 -14.82
CA PHE A 269 1.02 -11.87 -13.69
C PHE A 269 0.58 -10.42 -13.76
N VAL A 270 -0.72 -10.15 -13.56
CA VAL A 270 -1.28 -8.81 -13.55
C VAL A 270 -1.97 -8.51 -12.24
N VAL A 271 -1.65 -7.35 -11.67
CA VAL A 271 -2.33 -6.75 -10.54
C VAL A 271 -3.21 -5.63 -11.05
N VAL A 272 -4.51 -5.73 -10.80
CA VAL A 272 -5.48 -4.69 -11.13
C VAL A 272 -5.62 -3.74 -9.94
N HIS A 273 -5.67 -2.43 -10.23
CA HIS A 273 -5.89 -1.39 -9.25
C HIS A 273 -7.09 -0.51 -9.65
N GLY A 274 -7.92 -0.19 -8.67
CA GLY A 274 -8.86 0.92 -8.78
C GLY A 274 -8.21 2.22 -8.34
N GLU A 275 -8.63 3.30 -8.94
CA GLU A 275 -8.11 4.65 -8.72
C GLU A 275 -9.26 5.64 -8.58
N VAL A 276 -9.11 6.61 -7.71
CA VAL A 276 -10.06 7.71 -7.56
C VAL A 276 -9.33 9.02 -7.43
N ILE A 277 -9.83 10.04 -8.14
CA ILE A 277 -9.56 11.46 -7.91
C ILE A 277 -10.86 12.10 -7.46
N ALA A 278 -10.84 12.72 -6.28
CA ALA A 278 -11.99 13.42 -5.71
C ALA A 278 -11.62 14.89 -5.40
N ARG A 279 -12.61 15.80 -5.48
CA ARG A 279 -12.47 17.21 -5.08
C ARG A 279 -12.97 17.40 -3.65
N ALA A 280 -12.12 18.00 -2.82
CA ALA A 280 -12.43 18.31 -1.42
C ALA A 280 -13.35 19.51 -1.26
#